data_14be2fffbd45be2deed649a1a5f4e158
#
_entry.id   14be2fffbd45be2deed649a1a5f4e158
#
_cell.length_a   1.000
_cell.length_b   1.000
_cell.length_c   1.000
_cell.angle_alpha   90.00
_cell.angle_beta   90.00
_cell.angle_gamma   90.00
#
_symmetry.space_group_name_H-M   'P 1'
#
loop_
_entity.id
_entity.type
_entity.pdbx_description
1 polymer ?
#
loop_
_entity_poly.entity_id
_entity_poly.type
_entity_poly.pdbx_seq_one_letter_code
_entity_poly.pdbx_strand_id
1 'polypeptide(L)'
;MRTRNKIFALLSTLCLTVSVASATNSPFVYTPDYSDGTANVYTYEPYSQYEINTVVGFVTDIQLRQNEKVTKIATGDSVQWLVDTDFVSGTQHVYIKPTVDGLKTNLIINTDRRSYRLIVNAGQEMEYVVLWTYPKDDFEEAQQEKAAALKDLQDGVNRYNKLVSEKHNNNYKVTKNKNVKRSYLPPVSYTHL
;
A
#
# COMPACT_ATOMS: atom_id res chain seq x y z
N MET A 1 80.60 11.82 1.78
CA MET A 1 79.60 10.85 2.15
C MET A 1 78.27 11.35 1.67
N ARG A 2 77.63 10.59 0.78
CA ARG A 2 76.49 11.03 -0.03
C ARG A 2 75.23 10.28 0.53
N THR A 3 74.32 11.00 1.20
CA THR A 3 73.09 10.46 1.70
C THR A 3 71.98 10.65 0.63
N ARG A 4 71.44 9.53 0.12
CA ARG A 4 70.40 9.50 -0.88
C ARG A 4 69.01 9.52 -0.13
N ASN A 5 68.29 10.62 -0.28
CA ASN A 5 66.91 10.72 0.17
C ASN A 5 66.00 9.91 -0.75
N LYS A 6 65.33 8.90 -0.20
CA LYS A 6 64.23 8.18 -0.89
C LYS A 6 62.92 8.88 -0.57
N ILE A 7 62.32 9.49 -1.60
CA ILE A 7 60.99 10.06 -1.54
C ILE A 7 60.02 8.92 -1.77
N PHE A 8 59.24 8.56 -0.73
CA PHE A 8 58.12 7.67 -0.85
C PHE A 8 56.90 8.48 -1.32
N ALA A 9 56.46 8.23 -2.57
CA ALA A 9 55.20 8.76 -3.08
C ALA A 9 54.05 7.89 -2.51
N LEU A 10 53.24 8.49 -1.63
CA LEU A 10 51.99 7.89 -1.14
C LEU A 10 50.90 8.13 -2.20
N LEU A 11 50.53 7.09 -2.93
CA LEU A 11 49.37 7.10 -3.81
C LEU A 11 48.13 6.87 -2.92
N SER A 12 47.42 7.95 -2.59
CA SER A 12 46.13 7.83 -1.90
C SER A 12 45.04 7.55 -2.94
N THR A 13 44.56 6.31 -2.99
CA THR A 13 43.45 5.90 -3.81
C THR A 13 42.16 6.41 -3.10
N LEU A 14 41.60 7.49 -3.65
CA LEU A 14 40.31 8.03 -3.22
C LEU A 14 39.18 7.11 -3.76
N CYS A 15 38.71 6.21 -2.91
CA CYS A 15 37.57 5.34 -3.23
C CYS A 15 36.27 6.16 -3.05
N LEU A 16 35.72 6.69 -4.15
CA LEU A 16 34.39 7.29 -4.13
C LEU A 16 33.35 6.17 -3.95
N THR A 17 32.85 5.98 -2.73
CA THR A 17 31.67 5.18 -2.49
C THR A 17 30.43 5.98 -2.87
N VAL A 18 29.85 5.70 -4.03
CA VAL A 18 28.53 6.21 -4.39
C VAL A 18 27.51 5.46 -3.54
N SER A 19 27.07 6.10 -2.46
CA SER A 19 25.91 5.60 -1.70
C SER A 19 24.66 5.84 -2.53
N VAL A 20 24.15 4.79 -3.18
CA VAL A 20 22.80 4.79 -3.76
C VAL A 20 21.82 4.79 -2.58
N ALA A 21 21.33 5.96 -2.22
CA ALA A 21 20.20 6.07 -1.31
C ALA A 21 18.98 5.48 -2.05
N SER A 22 18.66 4.23 -1.75
CA SER A 22 17.39 3.64 -2.13
C SER A 22 16.31 4.40 -1.35
N ALA A 23 15.66 5.37 -2.01
CA ALA A 23 14.43 5.94 -1.49
C ALA A 23 13.40 4.81 -1.48
N THR A 24 13.24 4.15 -0.34
CA THR A 24 12.11 3.29 -0.07
C THR A 24 10.90 4.22 0.05
N ASN A 25 10.19 4.43 -1.06
CA ASN A 25 8.84 4.95 -1.03
C ASN A 25 7.98 3.85 -0.38
N SER A 26 8.04 3.75 0.93
CA SER A 26 6.99 3.08 1.67
C SER A 26 5.73 3.91 1.43
N PRO A 27 4.64 3.33 0.92
CA PRO A 27 3.39 4.06 0.87
C PRO A 27 3.12 4.55 2.31
N PHE A 28 2.91 5.85 2.44
CA PHE A 28 2.58 6.45 3.73
C PHE A 28 1.20 5.91 4.11
N VAL A 29 1.19 4.84 4.89
CA VAL A 29 -0.04 4.36 5.52
C VAL A 29 -0.33 5.34 6.65
N TYR A 30 -1.29 6.22 6.43
CA TYR A 30 -1.82 7.07 7.50
C TYR A 30 -2.46 6.14 8.53
N THR A 31 -1.79 5.95 9.64
CA THR A 31 -2.39 5.38 10.85
C THR A 31 -2.87 6.54 11.69
N PRO A 32 -4.19 6.78 11.78
CA PRO A 32 -4.72 7.80 12.66
C PRO A 32 -4.24 7.53 14.09
N ASP A 33 -3.78 8.57 14.77
CA ASP A 33 -3.47 8.50 16.19
C ASP A 33 -4.78 8.65 16.98
N TYR A 34 -5.28 7.55 17.51
CA TYR A 34 -6.48 7.52 18.36
C TYR A 34 -6.12 7.57 19.86
N SER A 35 -4.98 8.13 20.21
CA SER A 35 -4.46 8.19 21.59
C SER A 35 -5.32 9.03 22.53
N ASP A 36 -6.28 9.80 22.01
CA ASP A 36 -7.24 10.58 22.81
C ASP A 36 -8.34 9.73 23.47
N GLY A 37 -8.40 8.42 23.17
CA GLY A 37 -9.34 7.47 23.79
C GLY A 37 -10.79 7.58 23.30
N THR A 38 -11.06 8.33 22.24
CA THR A 38 -12.42 8.47 21.67
C THR A 38 -12.80 7.35 20.74
N ALA A 39 -11.82 6.62 20.18
CA ALA A 39 -12.06 5.53 19.25
C ALA A 39 -11.40 4.22 19.70
N ASN A 40 -12.13 3.13 19.60
CA ASN A 40 -11.64 1.78 19.82
C ASN A 40 -11.31 1.13 18.47
N VAL A 41 -10.08 0.65 18.34
CA VAL A 41 -9.58 0.07 17.08
C VAL A 41 -9.39 -1.44 17.23
N TYR A 42 -10.13 -2.20 16.44
CA TYR A 42 -10.00 -3.66 16.37
C TYR A 42 -9.22 -4.11 15.15
N THR A 43 -8.49 -5.20 15.26
CA THR A 43 -7.92 -5.86 14.09
C THR A 43 -8.93 -6.84 13.53
N TYR A 44 -9.30 -6.68 12.25
CA TYR A 44 -10.22 -7.60 11.60
C TYR A 44 -9.56 -8.96 11.36
N GLU A 45 -10.22 -10.00 11.84
CA GLU A 45 -9.90 -11.40 11.54
C GLU A 45 -11.19 -12.13 11.10
N PRO A 46 -11.13 -12.89 9.98
CA PRO A 46 -12.26 -13.68 9.53
C PRO A 46 -12.77 -14.62 10.64
N TYR A 47 -14.07 -14.69 10.82
CA TYR A 47 -14.76 -15.54 11.82
C TYR A 47 -14.54 -15.15 13.29
N SER A 48 -13.79 -14.10 13.58
CA SER A 48 -13.67 -13.56 14.93
C SER A 48 -14.97 -12.87 15.35
N GLN A 49 -15.18 -12.82 16.65
CA GLN A 49 -16.29 -12.12 17.29
C GLN A 49 -15.74 -11.00 18.16
N TYR A 50 -16.33 -9.83 18.06
CA TYR A 50 -15.88 -8.62 18.76
C TYR A 50 -16.95 -8.19 19.75
N GLU A 51 -16.54 -7.80 20.93
CA GLU A 51 -17.43 -7.33 21.98
C GLU A 51 -17.41 -5.80 22.00
N ILE A 52 -18.58 -5.19 21.86
CA ILE A 52 -18.78 -3.74 21.76
C ILE A 52 -19.66 -3.30 22.93
N ASN A 53 -19.20 -2.31 23.66
CA ASN A 53 -19.90 -1.77 24.82
C ASN A 53 -20.63 -0.47 24.46
N THR A 54 -21.89 -0.38 24.85
CA THR A 54 -22.78 0.75 24.54
C THR A 54 -23.50 1.20 25.81
N VAL A 55 -24.01 2.43 25.83
CA VAL A 55 -24.75 3.00 26.96
C VAL A 55 -26.09 3.56 26.50
N VAL A 56 -27.15 3.34 27.29
CA VAL A 56 -28.47 3.89 27.02
C VAL A 56 -28.42 5.41 26.88
N GLY A 57 -29.09 5.94 25.88
CA GLY A 57 -29.12 7.38 25.60
C GLY A 57 -27.99 7.86 24.67
N PHE A 58 -27.03 7.02 24.36
CA PHE A 58 -25.93 7.32 23.44
C PHE A 58 -25.98 6.45 22.19
N VAL A 59 -25.24 6.86 21.17
CA VAL A 59 -25.06 6.15 19.92
C VAL A 59 -23.60 5.74 19.80
N THR A 60 -23.34 4.48 19.51
CA THR A 60 -22.02 3.99 19.10
C THR A 60 -21.96 3.96 17.58
N ASP A 61 -20.91 4.58 17.02
CA ASP A 61 -20.63 4.65 15.58
C ASP A 61 -19.61 3.56 15.19
N ILE A 62 -20.03 2.58 14.44
CA ILE A 62 -19.17 1.53 13.89
C ILE A 62 -18.82 1.90 12.47
N GLN A 63 -17.55 2.24 12.21
CA GLN A 63 -17.05 2.63 10.90
C GLN A 63 -16.36 1.45 10.23
N LEU A 64 -16.79 1.13 9.01
CA LEU A 64 -16.24 0.03 8.24
C LEU A 64 -15.09 0.53 7.33
N ARG A 65 -14.45 -0.39 6.59
CA ARG A 65 -13.40 -0.02 5.65
C ARG A 65 -13.93 0.92 4.58
N GLN A 66 -13.09 1.85 4.15
CA GLN A 66 -13.42 2.75 3.06
C GLN A 66 -13.82 1.97 1.79
N ASN A 67 -14.86 2.45 1.10
CA ASN A 67 -15.46 1.83 -0.08
C ASN A 67 -16.07 0.43 0.14
N GLU A 68 -16.28 0.03 1.38
CA GLU A 68 -17.02 -1.18 1.75
C GLU A 68 -18.48 -0.82 2.02
N LYS A 69 -19.42 -1.60 1.47
CA LYS A 69 -20.87 -1.29 1.55
C LYS A 69 -21.60 -2.36 2.32
N VAL A 70 -22.41 -1.94 3.27
CA VAL A 70 -23.32 -2.84 3.99
C VAL A 70 -24.39 -3.38 3.01
N THR A 71 -24.52 -4.70 2.99
CA THR A 71 -25.57 -5.41 2.21
C THR A 71 -26.70 -5.88 3.10
N LYS A 72 -26.41 -6.25 4.35
CA LYS A 72 -27.40 -6.67 5.32
C LYS A 72 -26.89 -6.55 6.74
N ILE A 73 -27.80 -6.17 7.64
CA ILE A 73 -27.59 -6.26 9.09
C ILE A 73 -28.62 -7.22 9.66
N ALA A 74 -28.16 -8.07 10.59
CA ALA A 74 -29.00 -8.95 11.36
C ALA A 74 -28.66 -8.80 12.84
N THR A 75 -29.68 -8.63 13.67
CA THR A 75 -29.54 -8.58 15.12
C THR A 75 -30.43 -9.64 15.77
N GLY A 76 -29.95 -10.19 16.88
CA GLY A 76 -30.76 -11.16 17.66
C GLY A 76 -31.95 -10.52 18.36
N ASP A 77 -31.83 -9.24 18.72
CA ASP A 77 -32.91 -8.46 19.30
C ASP A 77 -33.10 -7.15 18.52
N SER A 78 -34.08 -7.12 17.65
CA SER A 78 -34.43 -5.95 16.84
C SER A 78 -35.43 -5.00 17.49
N VAL A 79 -35.92 -5.32 18.67
CA VAL A 79 -36.90 -4.49 19.39
C VAL A 79 -36.19 -3.53 20.35
N GLN A 80 -35.21 -4.03 21.06
CA GLN A 80 -34.51 -3.27 22.08
C GLN A 80 -33.22 -2.62 21.60
N TRP A 81 -32.80 -2.93 20.37
CA TRP A 81 -31.63 -2.34 19.71
C TRP A 81 -32.02 -1.59 18.44
N LEU A 82 -31.81 -0.29 18.46
CA LEU A 82 -31.99 0.54 17.27
C LEU A 82 -30.69 0.51 16.46
N VAL A 83 -30.82 0.17 15.19
CA VAL A 83 -29.68 0.09 14.25
C VAL A 83 -30.02 0.90 13.01
N ASP A 84 -29.13 1.79 12.63
CA ASP A 84 -29.25 2.60 11.42
C ASP A 84 -27.92 2.63 10.66
N THR A 85 -27.94 3.05 9.41
CA THR A 85 -26.73 3.10 8.58
C THR A 85 -26.67 4.36 7.75
N ASP A 86 -25.45 4.89 7.56
CA ASP A 86 -25.19 5.99 6.66
C ASP A 86 -23.88 5.78 5.89
N PHE A 87 -23.75 6.44 4.74
CA PHE A 87 -22.55 6.37 3.92
C PHE A 87 -21.97 7.77 3.75
N VAL A 88 -20.89 8.05 4.48
CA VAL A 88 -20.29 9.38 4.57
C VAL A 88 -18.86 9.35 4.03
N SER A 89 -18.56 10.19 3.05
CA SER A 89 -17.20 10.39 2.50
C SER A 89 -16.49 9.07 2.09
N GLY A 90 -17.25 8.10 1.59
CA GLY A 90 -16.70 6.81 1.17
C GLY A 90 -16.62 5.77 2.27
N THR A 91 -17.02 6.08 3.50
CA THR A 91 -17.06 5.17 4.63
C THR A 91 -18.50 4.82 5.00
N GLN A 92 -18.77 3.54 5.23
CA GLN A 92 -20.03 3.06 5.73
C GLN A 92 -20.02 3.12 7.26
N HIS A 93 -21.01 3.78 7.82
CA HIS A 93 -21.28 3.89 9.25
C HIS A 93 -22.45 3.01 9.62
N VAL A 94 -22.35 2.34 10.76
CA VAL A 94 -23.45 1.58 11.38
C VAL A 94 -23.62 2.11 12.79
N TYR A 95 -24.74 2.74 13.03
CA TYR A 95 -25.11 3.33 14.31
C TYR A 95 -25.90 2.34 15.14
N ILE A 96 -25.47 2.10 16.37
CA ILE A 96 -26.20 1.24 17.30
C ILE A 96 -26.55 2.00 18.58
N LYS A 97 -27.75 1.75 19.08
CA LYS A 97 -28.27 2.39 20.30
C LYS A 97 -29.14 1.40 21.07
N PRO A 98 -28.82 1.07 22.34
CA PRO A 98 -29.66 0.30 23.20
C PRO A 98 -30.84 1.14 23.76
N THR A 99 -32.00 0.53 23.97
CA THR A 99 -33.16 1.20 24.58
C THR A 99 -33.22 1.00 26.07
N VAL A 100 -32.61 -0.07 26.61
CA VAL A 100 -32.64 -0.47 28.03
C VAL A 100 -31.22 -0.88 28.43
N ASP A 101 -30.87 -0.67 29.70
CA ASP A 101 -29.63 -1.13 30.29
C ASP A 101 -29.62 -2.64 30.56
N GLY A 102 -28.42 -3.24 30.66
CA GLY A 102 -28.23 -4.65 30.94
C GLY A 102 -28.55 -5.60 29.79
N LEU A 103 -28.80 -5.08 28.60
CA LEU A 103 -29.02 -5.89 27.39
C LEU A 103 -27.74 -6.45 26.84
N LYS A 104 -27.84 -7.66 26.29
CA LYS A 104 -26.79 -8.29 25.51
C LYS A 104 -27.39 -9.00 24.30
N THR A 105 -26.89 -8.73 23.10
CA THR A 105 -27.31 -9.44 21.89
C THR A 105 -26.15 -9.58 20.91
N ASN A 106 -26.39 -10.32 19.84
CA ASN A 106 -25.43 -10.37 18.71
C ASN A 106 -25.89 -9.47 17.57
N LEU A 107 -24.93 -8.90 16.88
CA LEU A 107 -25.12 -8.12 15.67
C LEU A 107 -24.18 -8.64 14.58
N ILE A 108 -24.74 -8.93 13.40
CA ILE A 108 -23.99 -9.37 12.23
C ILE A 108 -24.13 -8.31 11.14
N ILE A 109 -23.01 -7.72 10.72
CA ILE A 109 -22.97 -6.77 9.62
C ILE A 109 -22.33 -7.47 8.43
N ASN A 110 -23.09 -7.73 7.39
CA ASN A 110 -22.61 -8.27 6.13
C ASN A 110 -22.41 -7.13 5.15
N THR A 111 -21.27 -7.16 4.49
CA THR A 111 -20.89 -6.20 3.45
C THR A 111 -20.68 -6.90 2.11
N ASP A 112 -20.32 -6.15 1.12
CA ASP A 112 -19.89 -6.68 -0.19
C ASP A 112 -18.51 -7.36 -0.15
N ARG A 113 -17.75 -7.23 0.97
CA ARG A 113 -16.39 -7.79 1.13
C ARG A 113 -16.29 -8.83 2.24
N ARG A 114 -17.01 -8.65 3.37
CA ARG A 114 -16.82 -9.48 4.58
C ARG A 114 -18.01 -9.46 5.52
N SER A 115 -17.91 -10.20 6.63
CA SER A 115 -18.91 -10.20 7.71
C SER A 115 -18.26 -9.84 9.04
N TYR A 116 -18.82 -8.86 9.72
CA TYR A 116 -18.45 -8.51 11.09
C TYR A 116 -19.43 -9.16 12.05
N ARG A 117 -18.92 -9.84 13.05
CA ARG A 117 -19.72 -10.51 14.08
C ARG A 117 -19.48 -9.86 15.40
N LEU A 118 -20.50 -9.21 15.93
CA LEU A 118 -20.40 -8.43 17.14
C LEU A 118 -21.28 -9.05 18.23
N ILE A 119 -20.82 -8.96 19.47
CA ILE A 119 -21.63 -9.03 20.66
C ILE A 119 -21.75 -7.61 21.17
N VAL A 120 -22.94 -7.12 21.29
CA VAL A 120 -23.21 -5.76 21.77
C VAL A 120 -23.81 -5.82 23.17
N ASN A 121 -23.21 -5.08 24.09
CA ASN A 121 -23.60 -4.99 25.49
C ASN A 121 -24.09 -3.58 25.78
N ALA A 122 -25.19 -3.44 26.51
CA ALA A 122 -25.66 -2.19 27.07
C ALA A 122 -25.30 -2.16 28.57
N GLY A 123 -24.42 -1.25 28.97
CA GLY A 123 -23.93 -1.16 30.35
C GLY A 123 -23.40 0.21 30.72
N GLN A 124 -22.36 0.24 31.55
CA GLN A 124 -21.77 1.46 32.08
C GLN A 124 -20.57 1.95 31.22
N GLU A 125 -19.95 1.08 30.46
CA GLU A 125 -18.82 1.39 29.59
C GLU A 125 -19.31 1.68 28.18
N MET A 126 -18.69 2.64 27.52
CA MET A 126 -19.09 3.06 26.18
C MET A 126 -17.92 3.14 25.23
N GLU A 127 -18.11 2.56 24.08
CA GLU A 127 -17.28 2.79 22.89
C GLU A 127 -18.03 3.74 21.96
N TYR A 128 -17.54 4.97 21.85
CA TYR A 128 -18.21 6.00 21.02
C TYR A 128 -18.03 5.74 19.54
N VAL A 129 -16.78 5.39 19.15
CA VAL A 129 -16.41 5.09 17.77
C VAL A 129 -15.65 3.77 17.76
N VAL A 130 -16.05 2.87 16.86
CA VAL A 130 -15.41 1.59 16.65
C VAL A 130 -14.82 1.57 15.24
N LEU A 131 -13.54 1.27 15.15
CA LEU A 131 -12.78 1.23 13.90
C LEU A 131 -12.08 -0.13 13.73
N TRP A 132 -11.61 -0.40 12.51
CA TRP A 132 -10.94 -1.63 12.17
C TRP A 132 -9.64 -1.39 11.42
N THR A 133 -8.63 -2.20 11.72
CA THR A 133 -7.44 -2.37 10.88
C THR A 133 -7.53 -3.69 10.11
N TYR A 134 -6.93 -3.74 8.92
CA TYR A 134 -7.03 -4.88 8.01
C TYR A 134 -5.66 -5.35 7.50
N PRO A 135 -4.76 -5.82 8.38
CA PRO A 135 -3.37 -6.07 8.03
C PRO A 135 -3.18 -7.04 6.86
N LYS A 136 -4.08 -8.05 6.73
CA LYS A 136 -4.02 -9.03 5.64
C LYS A 136 -4.36 -8.40 4.29
N ASP A 137 -5.47 -7.65 4.26
CA ASP A 137 -5.91 -6.98 3.03
C ASP A 137 -4.90 -5.93 2.60
N ASP A 138 -4.40 -5.12 3.55
CA ASP A 138 -3.41 -4.08 3.28
C ASP A 138 -2.12 -4.67 2.73
N PHE A 139 -1.70 -5.84 3.24
CA PHE A 139 -0.55 -6.55 2.70
C PHE A 139 -0.81 -7.08 1.28
N GLU A 140 -1.96 -7.69 1.03
CA GLU A 140 -2.33 -8.20 -0.29
C GLU A 140 -2.46 -7.07 -1.32
N GLU A 141 -3.09 -5.95 -0.96
CA GLU A 141 -3.21 -4.77 -1.81
C GLU A 141 -1.83 -4.20 -2.16
N ALA A 142 -0.93 -4.05 -1.17
CA ALA A 142 0.43 -3.61 -1.41
C ALA A 142 1.24 -4.55 -2.33
N GLN A 143 1.02 -5.86 -2.25
CA GLN A 143 1.65 -6.84 -3.15
C GLN A 143 1.10 -6.71 -4.58
N GLN A 144 -0.20 -6.53 -4.73
CA GLN A 144 -0.84 -6.35 -6.04
C GLN A 144 -0.37 -5.06 -6.71
N GLU A 145 -0.27 -3.96 -5.97
CA GLU A 145 0.25 -2.69 -6.48
C GLU A 145 1.70 -2.82 -6.96
N LYS A 146 2.57 -3.49 -6.18
CA LYS A 146 3.95 -3.77 -6.59
C LYS A 146 4.02 -4.61 -7.85
N ALA A 147 3.19 -5.64 -7.95
CA ALA A 147 3.15 -6.51 -9.13
C ALA A 147 2.65 -5.75 -10.37
N ALA A 148 1.65 -4.89 -10.23
CA ALA A 148 1.15 -4.03 -11.30
C ALA A 148 2.22 -3.04 -11.78
N ALA A 149 2.91 -2.36 -10.84
CA ALA A 149 3.99 -1.44 -11.16
C ALA A 149 5.16 -2.11 -11.90
N LEU A 150 5.54 -3.32 -11.47
CA LEU A 150 6.58 -4.10 -12.15
C LEU A 150 6.16 -4.49 -13.57
N LYS A 151 4.90 -4.87 -13.77
CA LYS A 151 4.37 -5.19 -15.08
C LYS A 151 4.39 -3.97 -16.01
N ASP A 152 3.95 -2.82 -15.54
CA ASP A 152 3.97 -1.57 -16.31
C ASP A 152 5.39 -1.18 -16.73
N LEU A 153 6.37 -1.33 -15.83
CA LEU A 153 7.78 -1.11 -16.15
C LEU A 153 8.26 -2.09 -17.24
N GLN A 154 7.95 -3.37 -17.10
CA GLN A 154 8.33 -4.39 -18.10
C GLN A 154 7.71 -4.10 -19.46
N ASP A 155 6.44 -3.72 -19.49
CA ASP A 155 5.74 -3.35 -20.72
C ASP A 155 6.33 -2.08 -21.35
N GLY A 156 6.76 -1.13 -20.51
CA GLY A 156 7.51 0.06 -20.93
C GLY A 156 8.83 -0.30 -21.61
N VAL A 157 9.62 -1.16 -20.99
CA VAL A 157 10.89 -1.67 -21.55
C VAL A 157 10.66 -2.41 -22.87
N ASN A 158 9.64 -3.27 -22.94
CA ASN A 158 9.31 -4.00 -24.15
C ASN A 158 8.90 -3.06 -25.29
N ARG A 159 8.10 -2.03 -25.02
CA ARG A 159 7.75 -0.99 -26.02
C ARG A 159 8.98 -0.24 -26.50
N TYR A 160 9.87 0.16 -25.59
CA TYR A 160 11.11 0.83 -25.94
C TYR A 160 11.99 -0.05 -26.84
N ASN A 161 12.23 -1.30 -26.46
CA ASN A 161 13.05 -2.24 -27.24
C ASN A 161 12.46 -2.48 -28.63
N LYS A 162 11.14 -2.58 -28.76
CA LYS A 162 10.47 -2.67 -30.05
C LYS A 162 10.73 -1.44 -30.92
N LEU A 163 10.59 -0.22 -30.38
CA LEU A 163 10.85 1.02 -31.09
C LEU A 163 12.32 1.13 -31.54
N VAL A 164 13.27 0.72 -30.69
CA VAL A 164 14.70 0.71 -31.02
C VAL A 164 14.98 -0.31 -32.16
N SER A 165 14.40 -1.49 -32.10
CA SER A 165 14.57 -2.52 -33.14
C SER A 165 13.97 -2.09 -34.49
N GLU A 166 12.84 -1.39 -34.49
CA GLU A 166 12.21 -0.87 -35.71
C GLU A 166 13.01 0.29 -36.35
N LYS A 167 13.66 1.12 -35.52
CA LYS A 167 14.53 2.22 -36.01
C LYS A 167 15.88 1.74 -36.51
N HIS A 168 16.37 0.57 -36.10
CA HIS A 168 17.60 0.01 -36.61
C HIS A 168 17.33 -0.70 -37.94
N ASN A 169 17.44 0.05 -39.03
CA ASN A 169 17.43 -0.54 -40.37
C ASN A 169 18.78 -1.24 -40.62
N ASN A 170 18.83 -2.53 -40.36
CA ASN A 170 20.02 -3.37 -40.59
C ASN A 170 20.24 -3.72 -42.07
N ASN A 171 19.46 -3.15 -43.00
CA ASN A 171 19.50 -3.42 -44.44
C ASN A 171 20.46 -2.49 -45.19
N TYR A 172 21.54 -1.99 -44.59
CA TYR A 172 22.55 -1.30 -45.38
C TYR A 172 23.62 -2.29 -45.80
N LYS A 173 23.89 -2.29 -47.11
CA LYS A 173 24.95 -3.05 -47.71
C LYS A 173 26.21 -2.23 -47.71
N VAL A 174 27.19 -2.60 -46.91
CA VAL A 174 28.52 -1.92 -46.92
C VAL A 174 29.25 -2.39 -48.17
N THR A 175 29.35 -1.53 -49.19
CA THR A 175 30.14 -1.76 -50.38
C THR A 175 31.47 -1.04 -50.25
N LYS A 176 32.56 -1.79 -50.38
CA LYS A 176 33.93 -1.21 -50.33
C LYS A 176 34.12 -0.32 -51.55
N ASN A 177 34.24 0.98 -51.36
CA ASN A 177 34.58 1.89 -52.45
C ASN A 177 36.04 1.71 -52.83
N LYS A 178 36.29 1.10 -54.00
CA LYS A 178 37.64 0.80 -54.51
C LYS A 178 38.46 2.04 -54.84
N ASN A 179 37.83 3.22 -54.92
CA ASN A 179 38.45 4.45 -55.33
C ASN A 179 38.92 5.35 -54.16
N VAL A 180 38.73 4.95 -52.91
CA VAL A 180 39.15 5.70 -51.73
C VAL A 180 40.54 5.24 -51.32
N LYS A 181 41.52 6.16 -51.34
CA LYS A 181 42.89 5.88 -50.87
C LYS A 181 42.82 5.57 -49.37
N ARG A 182 43.60 4.56 -48.95
CA ARG A 182 43.61 4.03 -47.56
C ARG A 182 43.87 5.10 -46.48
N SER A 183 44.45 6.21 -46.86
CA SER A 183 44.76 7.35 -45.97
C SER A 183 43.54 8.20 -45.55
N TYR A 184 42.37 7.96 -46.16
CA TYR A 184 41.12 8.67 -45.90
C TYR A 184 40.07 7.85 -45.10
N LEU A 185 40.39 6.65 -44.67
CA LEU A 185 39.51 5.91 -43.83
C LEU A 185 39.68 6.41 -42.39
N PRO A 186 38.65 7.03 -41.77
CA PRO A 186 38.70 7.38 -40.35
C PRO A 186 38.88 6.12 -39.52
N PRO A 187 39.60 6.19 -38.38
CA PRO A 187 39.68 5.03 -37.49
C PRO A 187 38.28 4.63 -37.06
N VAL A 188 37.96 3.35 -37.23
CA VAL A 188 36.66 2.81 -36.79
C VAL A 188 36.69 2.77 -35.27
N SER A 189 36.03 3.75 -34.64
CA SER A 189 35.86 3.77 -33.21
C SER A 189 34.69 2.83 -32.86
N TYR A 190 34.99 1.66 -32.34
CA TYR A 190 34.01 0.80 -31.72
C TYR A 190 33.77 1.30 -30.29
N THR A 191 32.81 2.17 -30.10
CA THR A 191 32.26 2.41 -28.76
C THR A 191 31.25 1.32 -28.47
N HIS A 192 31.64 0.32 -27.69
CA HIS A 192 30.72 -0.56 -27.04
C HIS A 192 30.08 0.22 -25.90
N LEU A 193 28.79 0.41 -26.00
CA LEU A 193 27.92 0.76 -24.86
C LEU A 193 27.45 -0.51 -24.17
#